data_964a3de71321dc983c46a5eafbfe0d07
#
_entry.id   964a3de71321dc983c46a5eafbfe0d07
#
_cell.length_a   1.000
_cell.length_b   1.000
_cell.length_c   1.000
_cell.angle_alpha   90.00
_cell.angle_beta   90.00
_cell.angle_gamma   90.00
#
_symmetry.space_group_name_H-M   'P 1'
#
loop_
_entity.id
_entity.type
_entity.pdbx_description
1 polymer ?
#
loop_
_entity_poly.entity_id
_entity_poly.type
_entity_poly.pdbx_seq_one_letter_code
_entity_poly.pdbx_strand_id
1 'polypeptide(L)'
;MIPLAVPNLCGNEKKYLNECIDTGWVSSEGPFVERFENEMATYVGRKYATACANGSAALDIAVKALGLESGDEVIMPSFTIISCAQSLVVQGVTPVLVDSHFDTFNMIVEDIEAKINPKTKAIMIDHIFGLTVDVEPLLALAEKYNLKVIEDAAEMHGQEYKG
;
A
#
# COMPACT_ATOMS: atom_id res chain seq x y z
N MET A 1 -0.46 -31.24 3.91
CA MET A 1 0.27 -29.97 3.71
C MET A 1 -0.65 -28.86 4.22
N ILE A 2 -0.16 -27.99 5.09
CA ILE A 2 -0.92 -26.82 5.58
C ILE A 2 -0.62 -25.69 4.61
N PRO A 3 -1.62 -25.15 3.88
CA PRO A 3 -1.39 -24.01 2.99
C PRO A 3 -1.13 -22.73 3.79
N LEU A 4 -0.34 -21.82 3.26
CA LEU A 4 -0.07 -20.53 3.89
C LEU A 4 -1.35 -19.67 3.93
N ALA A 5 -2.12 -19.67 2.85
CA ALA A 5 -3.40 -19.01 2.76
C ALA A 5 -4.36 -19.79 1.85
N VAL A 6 -5.63 -19.69 2.13
CA VAL A 6 -6.71 -20.26 1.29
C VAL A 6 -7.74 -19.15 1.05
N PRO A 7 -8.09 -18.85 -0.21
CA PRO A 7 -9.13 -17.87 -0.50
C PRO A 7 -10.47 -18.28 0.14
N ASN A 8 -11.11 -17.33 0.82
CA ASN A 8 -12.46 -17.50 1.34
C ASN A 8 -13.46 -16.91 0.34
N LEU A 9 -14.08 -17.78 -0.46
CA LEU A 9 -15.01 -17.42 -1.54
C LEU A 9 -16.47 -17.78 -1.14
N CYS A 10 -16.89 -17.37 0.05
CA CYS A 10 -18.23 -17.65 0.56
C CYS A 10 -19.20 -16.46 0.47
N GLY A 11 -18.79 -15.36 -0.14
CA GLY A 11 -19.59 -14.15 -0.31
C GLY A 11 -20.33 -14.08 -1.66
N ASN A 12 -20.29 -12.92 -2.28
CA ASN A 12 -20.98 -12.63 -3.52
C ASN A 12 -20.12 -12.84 -4.79
N GLU A 13 -18.91 -13.38 -4.69
CA GLU A 13 -17.93 -13.46 -5.77
C GLU A 13 -18.53 -14.15 -7.00
N LYS A 14 -19.12 -15.33 -6.80
CA LYS A 14 -19.75 -16.10 -7.89
C LYS A 14 -20.91 -15.36 -8.53
N LYS A 15 -21.72 -14.64 -7.72
CA LYS A 15 -22.86 -13.85 -8.23
C LYS A 15 -22.34 -12.74 -9.15
N TYR A 16 -21.37 -11.97 -8.70
CA TYR A 16 -20.83 -10.83 -9.47
C TYR A 16 -20.07 -11.28 -10.72
N LEU A 17 -19.32 -12.38 -10.64
CA LEU A 17 -18.64 -12.94 -11.83
C LEU A 17 -19.66 -13.42 -12.88
N ASN A 18 -20.73 -14.09 -12.47
CA ASN A 18 -21.79 -14.51 -13.40
C ASN A 18 -22.46 -13.27 -14.03
N GLU A 19 -22.75 -12.24 -13.25
CA GLU A 19 -23.33 -11.01 -13.77
C GLU A 19 -22.42 -10.32 -14.79
N CYS A 20 -21.09 -10.31 -14.58
CA CYS A 20 -20.14 -9.81 -15.57
C CYS A 20 -20.21 -10.61 -16.88
N ILE A 21 -20.32 -11.94 -16.80
CA ILE A 21 -20.41 -12.81 -17.99
C ILE A 21 -21.74 -12.56 -18.70
N ASP A 22 -22.86 -12.56 -17.97
CA ASP A 22 -24.20 -12.42 -18.52
C ASP A 22 -24.42 -11.05 -19.21
N THR A 23 -23.74 -10.01 -18.71
CA THR A 23 -23.82 -8.65 -19.24
C THR A 23 -22.72 -8.32 -20.24
N GLY A 24 -21.71 -9.19 -20.38
CA GLY A 24 -20.56 -8.99 -21.27
C GLY A 24 -19.50 -8.02 -20.76
N TRP A 25 -19.59 -7.55 -19.52
CA TRP A 25 -18.59 -6.67 -18.90
C TRP A 25 -17.41 -7.48 -18.34
N VAL A 26 -16.50 -7.89 -19.23
CA VAL A 26 -15.31 -8.70 -18.89
C VAL A 26 -13.98 -8.00 -19.20
N SER A 27 -14.00 -6.68 -19.33
CA SER A 27 -12.82 -5.86 -19.62
C SER A 27 -12.38 -5.01 -18.40
N SER A 28 -11.36 -4.19 -18.60
CA SER A 28 -10.86 -3.24 -17.60
C SER A 28 -11.78 -2.03 -17.35
N GLU A 29 -12.88 -1.94 -18.06
CA GLU A 29 -13.91 -0.91 -17.88
C GLU A 29 -15.24 -1.58 -17.58
N GLY A 30 -16.17 -0.83 -16.99
CA GLY A 30 -17.52 -1.31 -16.74
C GLY A 30 -18.05 -0.97 -15.35
N PRO A 31 -19.32 -1.26 -15.08
CA PRO A 31 -20.00 -0.83 -13.87
C PRO A 31 -19.40 -1.41 -12.58
N PHE A 32 -18.77 -2.58 -12.62
CA PHE A 32 -18.12 -3.16 -11.45
C PHE A 32 -16.80 -2.46 -11.10
N VAL A 33 -16.05 -1.97 -12.08
CA VAL A 33 -14.83 -1.19 -11.82
C VAL A 33 -15.19 0.11 -11.11
N GLU A 34 -16.11 0.89 -11.69
CA GLU A 34 -16.58 2.15 -11.11
C GLU A 34 -17.19 1.95 -9.71
N ARG A 35 -18.00 0.91 -9.54
CA ARG A 35 -18.59 0.57 -8.25
C ARG A 35 -17.52 0.23 -7.22
N PHE A 36 -16.53 -0.59 -7.59
CA PHE A 36 -15.42 -0.96 -6.69
C PHE A 36 -14.64 0.28 -6.25
N GLU A 37 -14.30 1.18 -7.16
CA GLU A 37 -13.58 2.41 -6.85
C GLU A 37 -14.38 3.29 -5.86
N ASN A 38 -15.67 3.49 -6.11
CA ASN A 38 -16.53 4.31 -5.26
C ASN A 38 -16.74 3.69 -3.87
N GLU A 39 -17.00 2.37 -3.80
CA GLU A 39 -17.18 1.66 -2.55
C GLU A 39 -15.88 1.61 -1.74
N MET A 40 -14.72 1.40 -2.38
CA MET A 40 -13.43 1.39 -1.71
C MET A 40 -13.07 2.80 -1.19
N ALA A 41 -13.24 3.85 -1.99
CA ALA A 41 -13.01 5.21 -1.54
C ALA A 41 -13.83 5.54 -0.29
N THR A 42 -15.11 5.16 -0.29
CA THR A 42 -16.03 5.33 0.84
C THR A 42 -15.56 4.53 2.05
N TYR A 43 -15.20 3.27 1.85
CA TYR A 43 -14.79 2.35 2.90
C TYR A 43 -13.54 2.83 3.65
N VAL A 44 -12.53 3.33 2.93
CA VAL A 44 -11.30 3.85 3.53
C VAL A 44 -11.35 5.34 3.86
N GLY A 45 -12.50 6.00 3.72
CA GLY A 45 -12.67 7.43 4.03
C GLY A 45 -11.86 8.36 3.14
N ARG A 46 -11.57 7.94 1.88
CA ARG A 46 -10.83 8.76 0.90
C ARG A 46 -11.76 9.33 -0.16
N LYS A 47 -11.30 10.41 -0.78
CA LYS A 47 -12.10 11.08 -1.83
C LYS A 47 -12.14 10.27 -3.12
N TYR A 48 -11.07 9.56 -3.44
CA TYR A 48 -10.90 8.81 -4.68
C TYR A 48 -10.26 7.46 -4.40
N ALA A 49 -10.60 6.48 -5.21
CA ALA A 49 -9.86 5.23 -5.38
C ALA A 49 -9.70 4.94 -6.86
N THR A 50 -8.67 4.20 -7.22
CA THR A 50 -8.42 3.76 -8.60
C THR A 50 -8.14 2.28 -8.60
N ALA A 51 -8.90 1.53 -9.39
CA ALA A 51 -8.71 0.10 -9.54
C ALA A 51 -7.45 -0.19 -10.38
N CYS A 52 -6.65 -1.14 -9.92
CA CYS A 52 -5.44 -1.60 -10.59
C CYS A 52 -5.48 -3.11 -10.78
N ALA A 53 -4.69 -3.63 -11.70
CA ALA A 53 -4.64 -5.06 -11.99
C ALA A 53 -4.11 -5.90 -10.82
N ASN A 54 -3.24 -5.32 -9.99
CA ASN A 54 -2.63 -5.97 -8.82
C ASN A 54 -1.95 -4.93 -7.93
N GLY A 55 -1.46 -5.35 -6.74
CA GLY A 55 -0.79 -4.48 -5.78
C GLY A 55 0.51 -3.86 -6.31
N SER A 56 1.30 -4.59 -7.10
CA SER A 56 2.52 -4.02 -7.68
C SER A 56 2.22 -2.87 -8.62
N ALA A 57 1.18 -2.99 -9.46
CA ALA A 57 0.73 -1.88 -10.32
C ALA A 57 0.20 -0.70 -9.49
N ALA A 58 -0.47 -0.97 -8.38
CA ALA A 58 -0.94 0.08 -7.47
C ALA A 58 0.24 0.85 -6.84
N LEU A 59 1.28 0.16 -6.38
CA LEU A 59 2.50 0.76 -5.85
C LEU A 59 3.23 1.60 -6.91
N ASP A 60 3.37 1.07 -8.13
CA ASP A 60 3.99 1.81 -9.25
C ASP A 60 3.24 3.14 -9.53
N ILE A 61 1.91 3.09 -9.52
CA ILE A 61 1.06 4.28 -9.71
C ILE A 61 1.21 5.24 -8.53
N ALA A 62 1.20 4.73 -7.29
CA ALA A 62 1.35 5.55 -6.09
C ALA A 62 2.68 6.30 -6.08
N VAL A 63 3.80 5.62 -6.34
CA VAL A 63 5.14 6.23 -6.42
C VAL A 63 5.18 7.29 -7.52
N LYS A 64 4.65 6.98 -8.69
CA LYS A 64 4.60 7.91 -9.82
C LYS A 64 3.72 9.14 -9.56
N ALA A 65 2.60 8.96 -8.89
CA ALA A 65 1.67 10.04 -8.56
C ALA A 65 2.25 11.05 -7.57
N LEU A 66 3.24 10.65 -6.77
CA LEU A 66 3.96 11.57 -5.87
C LEU A 66 4.93 12.50 -6.59
N GLY A 67 5.20 12.27 -7.87
CA GLY A 67 6.13 13.07 -8.66
C GLY A 67 7.59 12.92 -8.22
N LEU A 68 7.96 11.75 -7.71
CA LEU A 68 9.34 11.45 -7.33
C LEU A 68 10.24 11.37 -8.57
N GLU A 69 11.47 11.86 -8.44
CA GLU A 69 12.43 11.90 -9.51
C GLU A 69 13.63 10.97 -9.24
N SER A 70 14.39 10.68 -10.29
CA SER A 70 15.60 9.88 -10.16
C SER A 70 16.60 10.54 -9.20
N GLY A 71 17.03 9.79 -8.19
CA GLY A 71 17.91 10.26 -7.13
C GLY A 71 17.21 10.73 -5.86
N ASP A 72 15.87 10.84 -5.88
CA ASP A 72 15.09 10.97 -4.65
C ASP A 72 15.18 9.68 -3.82
N GLU A 73 14.94 9.81 -2.53
CA GLU A 73 15.00 8.70 -1.57
C GLU A 73 13.63 8.51 -0.90
N VAL A 74 13.25 7.24 -0.71
CA VAL A 74 12.08 6.84 0.05
C VAL A 74 12.52 5.88 1.16
N ILE A 75 12.21 6.23 2.40
CA ILE A 75 12.48 5.38 3.55
C ILE A 75 11.40 4.30 3.62
N MET A 76 11.80 3.03 3.77
CA MET A 76 10.90 1.89 3.79
C MET A 76 11.42 0.78 4.72
N PRO A 77 10.55 -0.16 5.17
CA PRO A 77 11.00 -1.28 5.98
C PRO A 77 11.92 -2.23 5.21
N SER A 78 12.85 -2.87 5.91
CA SER A 78 13.71 -3.92 5.35
C SER A 78 12.99 -5.26 5.20
N PHE A 79 11.94 -5.48 6.00
CA PHE A 79 11.07 -6.64 5.92
C PHE A 79 9.72 -6.23 5.30
N THR A 80 9.53 -6.56 4.04
CA THR A 80 8.35 -6.17 3.24
C THR A 80 8.27 -7.02 1.99
N ILE A 81 7.16 -6.93 1.27
CA ILE A 81 7.04 -7.51 -0.07
C ILE A 81 7.97 -6.80 -1.06
N ILE A 82 8.64 -7.56 -1.92
CA ILE A 82 9.61 -7.03 -2.89
C ILE A 82 9.04 -5.93 -3.80
N SER A 83 7.73 -5.94 -4.05
CA SER A 83 7.04 -4.95 -4.87
C SER A 83 7.21 -3.51 -4.35
N CYS A 84 7.32 -3.32 -3.03
CA CYS A 84 7.58 -2.02 -2.41
C CYS A 84 8.92 -1.43 -2.87
N ALA A 85 10.01 -2.21 -2.77
CA ALA A 85 11.31 -1.78 -3.25
C ALA A 85 11.36 -1.66 -4.79
N GLN A 86 10.74 -2.60 -5.48
CA GLN A 86 10.74 -2.63 -6.95
C GLN A 86 10.07 -1.40 -7.55
N SER A 87 8.94 -0.96 -7.01
CA SER A 87 8.21 0.22 -7.50
C SER A 87 9.04 1.50 -7.41
N LEU A 88 9.93 1.60 -6.41
CA LEU A 88 10.88 2.71 -6.27
C LEU A 88 12.02 2.60 -7.30
N VAL A 89 12.69 1.44 -7.33
CA VAL A 89 13.89 1.23 -8.16
C VAL A 89 13.59 1.39 -9.65
N VAL A 90 12.45 0.87 -10.12
CA VAL A 90 12.03 0.99 -11.54
C VAL A 90 11.85 2.45 -11.96
N GLN A 91 11.54 3.34 -11.03
CA GLN A 91 11.39 4.77 -11.29
C GLN A 91 12.65 5.58 -10.99
N GLY A 92 13.78 4.90 -10.67
CA GLY A 92 15.05 5.55 -10.37
C GLY A 92 15.13 6.14 -8.96
N VAL A 93 14.14 5.87 -8.11
CA VAL A 93 14.09 6.29 -6.72
C VAL A 93 14.87 5.31 -5.86
N THR A 94 15.61 5.81 -4.87
CA THR A 94 16.46 4.99 -4.00
C THR A 94 15.68 4.57 -2.75
N PRO A 95 15.48 3.26 -2.50
CA PRO A 95 14.95 2.78 -1.24
C PRO A 95 16.00 2.92 -0.13
N VAL A 96 15.63 3.55 0.98
CA VAL A 96 16.45 3.66 2.20
C VAL A 96 15.82 2.78 3.27
N LEU A 97 16.51 1.70 3.63
CA LEU A 97 15.94 0.67 4.48
C LEU A 97 16.04 1.03 5.97
N VAL A 98 14.95 0.82 6.68
CA VAL A 98 14.87 0.83 8.15
C VAL A 98 14.63 -0.59 8.64
N ASP A 99 15.23 -0.95 9.75
CA ASP A 99 15.07 -2.29 10.32
C ASP A 99 13.66 -2.52 10.87
N SER A 100 13.35 -3.78 11.17
CA SER A 100 12.04 -4.20 11.64
C SER A 100 12.12 -4.77 13.04
N HIS A 101 11.07 -4.55 13.83
CA HIS A 101 10.91 -5.14 15.15
C HIS A 101 10.92 -6.67 15.07
N PHE A 102 11.64 -7.30 15.98
CA PHE A 102 11.74 -8.76 16.04
C PHE A 102 10.39 -9.44 16.31
N ASP A 103 9.53 -8.81 17.11
CA ASP A 103 8.25 -9.41 17.54
C ASP A 103 7.09 -9.15 16.54
N THR A 104 7.09 -8.01 15.87
CA THR A 104 5.98 -7.60 14.99
C THR A 104 6.34 -7.64 13.52
N PHE A 105 7.63 -7.66 13.20
CA PHE A 105 8.19 -7.50 11.85
C PHE A 105 7.88 -6.16 11.18
N ASN A 106 7.15 -5.28 11.85
CA ASN A 106 6.88 -3.93 11.38
C ASN A 106 8.11 -3.02 11.51
N MET A 107 8.16 -1.98 10.70
CA MET A 107 9.20 -0.96 10.66
C MET A 107 9.44 -0.33 12.04
N ILE A 108 10.69 -0.15 12.42
CA ILE A 108 11.08 0.59 13.63
C ILE A 108 10.97 2.09 13.33
N VAL A 109 9.86 2.71 13.77
CA VAL A 109 9.56 4.12 13.46
C VAL A 109 10.59 5.07 14.06
N GLU A 110 11.16 4.74 15.22
CA GLU A 110 12.18 5.51 15.92
C GLU A 110 13.47 5.68 15.14
N ASP A 111 13.77 4.72 14.24
CA ASP A 111 15.00 4.75 13.43
C ASP A 111 14.86 5.57 12.14
N ILE A 112 13.64 5.98 11.78
CA ILE A 112 13.35 6.71 10.54
C ILE A 112 14.07 8.06 10.54
N GLU A 113 13.95 8.82 11.63
CA GLU A 113 14.45 10.21 11.71
C GLU A 113 15.93 10.31 11.40
N ALA A 114 16.74 9.37 11.89
CA ALA A 114 18.19 9.32 11.66
C ALA A 114 18.59 9.11 10.19
N LYS A 115 17.65 8.65 9.35
CA LYS A 115 17.87 8.39 7.92
C LYS A 115 17.37 9.51 7.01
N ILE A 116 16.65 10.49 7.57
CA ILE A 116 16.12 11.62 6.80
C ILE A 116 17.25 12.54 6.36
N ASN A 117 17.26 12.90 5.08
CA ASN A 117 18.22 13.83 4.49
C ASN A 117 17.53 14.65 3.37
N PRO A 118 18.20 15.62 2.73
CA PRO A 118 17.56 16.47 1.71
C PRO A 118 16.99 15.75 0.49
N LYS A 119 17.43 14.51 0.22
CA LYS A 119 16.91 13.67 -0.86
C LYS A 119 15.66 12.89 -0.44
N THR A 120 15.39 12.74 0.84
CA THR A 120 14.23 12.02 1.35
C THR A 120 12.95 12.78 0.99
N LYS A 121 12.03 12.13 0.28
CA LYS A 121 10.77 12.73 -0.18
C LYS A 121 9.53 12.03 0.38
N ALA A 122 9.67 10.76 0.73
CA ALA A 122 8.54 10.00 1.25
C ALA A 122 9.00 8.92 2.23
N ILE A 123 8.02 8.41 2.99
CA ILE A 123 8.11 7.20 3.78
C ILE A 123 7.10 6.22 3.18
N MET A 124 7.50 5.00 2.91
CA MET A 124 6.63 3.90 2.54
C MET A 124 6.51 2.96 3.73
N ILE A 125 5.28 2.66 4.12
CA ILE A 125 4.99 1.70 5.19
C ILE A 125 4.28 0.50 4.62
N ASP A 126 4.47 -0.65 5.25
CA ASP A 126 3.80 -1.90 4.94
C ASP A 126 3.31 -2.53 6.27
N HIS A 127 2.06 -2.94 6.30
CA HIS A 127 1.43 -3.56 7.46
C HIS A 127 1.52 -5.08 7.35
N ILE A 128 2.68 -5.62 7.74
CA ILE A 128 2.98 -7.04 7.56
C ILE A 128 2.04 -7.92 8.38
N PHE A 129 1.50 -8.95 7.71
CA PHE A 129 0.59 -9.95 8.29
C PHE A 129 -0.63 -9.36 9.01
N GLY A 130 -1.08 -8.17 8.63
CA GLY A 130 -2.23 -7.51 9.22
C GLY A 130 -1.94 -6.88 10.60
N LEU A 131 -0.67 -6.71 10.97
CA LEU A 131 -0.28 -5.95 12.14
C LEU A 131 0.01 -4.50 11.76
N THR A 132 -0.69 -3.57 12.41
CA THR A 132 -0.55 -2.14 12.12
C THR A 132 0.81 -1.60 12.59
N VAL A 133 1.52 -0.90 11.71
CA VAL A 133 2.63 -0.02 12.10
C VAL A 133 2.09 1.07 13.03
N ASP A 134 2.89 1.57 13.98
CA ASP A 134 2.48 2.73 14.79
C ASP A 134 2.47 3.99 13.91
N VAL A 135 1.27 4.33 13.43
CA VAL A 135 1.08 5.34 12.39
C VAL A 135 1.18 6.76 12.93
N GLU A 136 0.77 7.03 14.18
CA GLU A 136 0.78 8.37 14.74
C GLU A 136 2.18 9.02 14.77
N PRO A 137 3.21 8.39 15.40
CA PRO A 137 4.55 8.98 15.43
C PRO A 137 5.15 9.09 14.02
N LEU A 138 4.80 8.15 13.11
CA LEU A 138 5.24 8.20 11.72
C LEU A 138 4.63 9.41 10.98
N LEU A 139 3.34 9.65 11.12
CA LEU A 139 2.67 10.81 10.50
C LEU A 139 3.19 12.13 11.07
N ALA A 140 3.43 12.20 12.38
CA ALA A 140 4.03 13.37 13.01
C ALA A 140 5.44 13.65 12.45
N LEU A 141 6.22 12.60 12.21
CA LEU A 141 7.53 12.70 11.59
C LEU A 141 7.43 13.16 10.13
N ALA A 142 6.50 12.58 9.37
CA ALA A 142 6.27 12.96 7.98
C ALA A 142 5.85 14.44 7.87
N GLU A 143 4.97 14.91 8.75
CA GLU A 143 4.57 16.33 8.81
C GLU A 143 5.77 17.23 9.16
N LYS A 144 6.54 16.88 10.19
CA LYS A 144 7.73 17.63 10.64
C LYS A 144 8.73 17.88 9.51
N TYR A 145 8.93 16.89 8.66
CA TYR A 145 9.91 16.93 7.56
C TYR A 145 9.27 17.17 6.17
N ASN A 146 7.96 17.45 6.13
CA ASN A 146 7.20 17.62 4.88
C ASN A 146 7.37 16.45 3.90
N LEU A 147 7.35 15.24 4.42
CA LEU A 147 7.44 14.00 3.64
C LEU A 147 6.05 13.50 3.23
N LYS A 148 5.97 12.82 2.11
CA LYS A 148 4.78 12.07 1.72
C LYS A 148 4.79 10.69 2.38
N VAL A 149 3.60 10.08 2.50
CA VAL A 149 3.46 8.72 3.01
C VAL A 149 2.77 7.87 1.95
N ILE A 150 3.37 6.72 1.65
CA ILE A 150 2.76 5.63 0.89
C ILE A 150 2.48 4.51 1.89
N GLU A 151 1.26 4.01 1.88
CA GLU A 151 0.82 2.94 2.76
C GLU A 151 0.45 1.71 1.92
N ASP A 152 1.19 0.62 2.09
CA ASP A 152 0.80 -0.69 1.60
C ASP A 152 -0.04 -1.39 2.68
N ALA A 153 -1.33 -1.46 2.43
CA ALA A 153 -2.32 -2.06 3.30
C ALA A 153 -2.90 -3.36 2.72
N ALA A 154 -2.15 -4.03 1.83
CA ALA A 154 -2.62 -5.23 1.14
C ALA A 154 -3.03 -6.35 2.11
N GLU A 155 -2.41 -6.44 3.27
CA GLU A 155 -2.72 -7.43 4.31
C GLU A 155 -3.56 -6.86 5.47
N MET A 156 -4.02 -5.60 5.38
CA MET A 156 -4.69 -4.85 6.46
C MET A 156 -6.19 -4.62 6.24
N HIS A 157 -6.79 -5.21 5.23
CA HIS A 157 -8.21 -4.98 4.91
C HIS A 157 -9.12 -5.35 6.09
N GLY A 158 -9.91 -4.39 6.58
CA GLY A 158 -10.81 -4.55 7.71
C GLY A 158 -10.20 -4.27 9.08
N GLN A 159 -8.93 -3.89 9.15
CA GLN A 159 -8.32 -3.42 10.38
C GLN A 159 -8.54 -1.91 10.57
N GLU A 160 -8.60 -1.49 11.82
CA GLU A 160 -8.69 -0.09 12.21
C GLU A 160 -7.55 0.24 13.17
N TYR A 161 -6.99 1.44 13.03
CA TYR A 161 -5.97 1.94 13.93
C TYR A 161 -6.58 2.93 14.90
N LYS A 162 -6.62 2.54 16.19
CA LYS A 162 -7.19 3.33 17.31
C LYS A 162 -8.67 3.73 17.14
N GLY A 163 -9.44 2.99 16.37
CA GLY A 163 -10.89 3.14 16.23
C GLY A 163 -11.29 4.12 15.15
#